data_0045662c9c723f2ea029468a27592f37
#
_entry.id   0045662c9c723f2ea029468a27592f37
#
_cell.length_a   1.000
_cell.length_b   1.000
_cell.length_c   1.000
_cell.angle_alpha   90.00
_cell.angle_beta   90.00
_cell.angle_gamma   90.00
#
_symmetry.space_group_name_H-M   'P 1'
#
loop_
_entity.id
_entity.type
_entity.pdbx_description
1 polymer ?
#
loop_
_entity_poly.entity_id
_entity_poly.type
_entity_poly.pdbx_seq_one_letter_code
_entity_poly.pdbx_strand_id
1 'polypeptide(L)'
;RSLNESDEELLQLGIVELRERFGSQAKEIIVPQEVDVELENVTFTIPQRGDKKTLLDLSIMNGKQYKFDRLKQAEKLNPEQKQTRLMKELQEKLHLPKLPYQIECFDNSNISGTDAVAACVVFKALKPSKKDYKHYNIKTVVGQDDYASMKEVVGRRYQRLLEEQQPLPDLIIADGGKGQMEVIRQVIQDDLNLDIPIAGLAKDNRHRTNELLYGFPPMHVALKTDSELFHVLSHIQDEVHRFAIEFHRNKRSKRALHSELDTIKGIGPKAREALLNTLKSVKKISEATLEQLAEAVGPAKAAIVYNHFHAQKEPSE
;
A
#
# COMPACT_ATOMS: atom_id res chain seq x y z
N ARG A 1 -19.06 5.63 -25.24
CA ARG A 1 -18.35 5.86 -26.52
C ARG A 1 -17.89 4.51 -27.01
N SER A 2 -18.47 4.02 -28.06
CA SER A 2 -18.01 2.77 -28.67
C SER A 2 -17.33 2.95 -30.02
N LEU A 3 -17.24 4.13 -30.58
CA LEU A 3 -16.59 4.40 -31.88
C LEU A 3 -16.32 5.91 -32.02
N ASN A 4 -15.48 6.30 -32.92
CA ASN A 4 -14.91 7.59 -33.30
C ASN A 4 -15.86 8.80 -33.47
N GLU A 5 -16.97 8.85 -32.74
CA GLU A 5 -17.94 9.92 -32.78
C GLU A 5 -17.46 11.16 -32.03
N SER A 6 -17.60 12.32 -32.60
CA SER A 6 -17.30 13.60 -31.96
C SER A 6 -18.29 13.93 -30.84
N ASP A 7 -17.92 14.83 -29.93
CA ASP A 7 -18.82 15.30 -28.86
C ASP A 7 -20.06 15.98 -29.43
N GLU A 8 -19.94 16.60 -30.61
CA GLU A 8 -21.01 17.25 -31.33
C GLU A 8 -22.01 16.23 -31.89
N GLU A 9 -21.56 15.20 -32.59
CA GLU A 9 -22.42 14.12 -33.11
C GLU A 9 -23.15 13.40 -31.97
N LEU A 10 -22.49 13.13 -30.85
CA LEU A 10 -23.13 12.53 -29.68
C LEU A 10 -24.19 13.42 -29.06
N LEU A 11 -23.97 14.74 -29.03
CA LEU A 11 -24.95 15.70 -28.54
C LEU A 11 -26.20 15.73 -29.45
N GLN A 12 -25.99 15.75 -30.76
CA GLN A 12 -27.06 15.73 -31.76
C GLN A 12 -27.93 14.47 -31.64
N LEU A 13 -27.32 13.31 -31.63
CA LEU A 13 -28.00 12.02 -31.42
C LEU A 13 -28.76 11.98 -30.10
N GLY A 14 -28.15 12.48 -29.02
CA GLY A 14 -28.77 12.53 -27.70
C GLY A 14 -30.00 13.44 -27.65
N ILE A 15 -29.98 14.58 -28.35
CA ILE A 15 -31.13 15.48 -28.44
C ILE A 15 -32.30 14.78 -29.12
N VAL A 16 -32.08 14.15 -30.27
CA VAL A 16 -33.13 13.45 -31.03
C VAL A 16 -33.69 12.30 -30.20
N GLU A 17 -32.85 11.42 -29.67
CA GLU A 17 -33.26 10.26 -28.87
C GLU A 17 -34.06 10.66 -27.63
N LEU A 18 -33.58 11.65 -26.86
CA LEU A 18 -34.28 12.09 -25.64
C LEU A 18 -35.62 12.75 -25.96
N ARG A 19 -35.69 13.50 -27.07
CA ARG A 19 -36.94 14.13 -27.53
C ARG A 19 -37.97 13.08 -27.89
N GLU A 20 -37.61 12.07 -28.65
CA GLU A 20 -38.49 10.93 -29.01
C GLU A 20 -38.90 10.15 -27.77
N ARG A 21 -37.94 9.75 -26.96
CA ARG A 21 -38.16 8.92 -25.79
C ARG A 21 -39.11 9.51 -24.76
N PHE A 22 -39.03 10.84 -24.57
CA PHE A 22 -39.89 11.55 -23.62
C PHE A 22 -41.07 12.24 -24.26
N GLY A 23 -41.29 12.12 -25.60
CA GLY A 23 -42.36 12.77 -26.32
C GLY A 23 -42.36 14.28 -26.16
N SER A 24 -41.17 14.89 -26.08
CA SER A 24 -41.03 16.31 -25.76
C SER A 24 -41.54 17.22 -26.89
N GLN A 25 -42.43 18.14 -26.55
CA GLN A 25 -42.96 19.19 -27.44
C GLN A 25 -42.30 20.55 -27.17
N ALA A 26 -41.17 20.57 -26.49
CA ALA A 26 -40.48 21.83 -26.18
C ALA A 26 -40.07 22.57 -27.45
N LYS A 27 -40.38 23.87 -27.50
CA LYS A 27 -40.06 24.78 -28.61
C LYS A 27 -38.65 25.38 -28.48
N GLU A 28 -38.02 25.21 -27.33
CA GLU A 28 -36.68 25.69 -27.06
C GLU A 28 -35.86 24.58 -26.40
N ILE A 29 -34.64 24.36 -26.90
CA ILE A 29 -33.67 23.43 -26.34
C ILE A 29 -32.40 24.20 -25.96
N ILE A 30 -32.00 24.08 -24.70
CA ILE A 30 -30.78 24.72 -24.18
C ILE A 30 -29.61 23.77 -24.39
N VAL A 31 -28.57 24.23 -25.07
CA VAL A 31 -27.42 23.44 -25.45
C VAL A 31 -26.08 24.12 -25.03
N PRO A 32 -24.99 23.37 -24.80
CA PRO A 32 -23.71 23.94 -24.41
C PRO A 32 -22.91 24.53 -25.56
N GLN A 33 -23.20 24.12 -26.79
CA GLN A 33 -22.51 24.54 -28.03
C GLN A 33 -23.48 24.49 -29.23
N GLU A 34 -23.05 24.98 -30.36
CA GLU A 34 -23.81 24.89 -31.59
C GLU A 34 -24.07 23.43 -31.96
N VAL A 35 -25.22 23.16 -32.50
CA VAL A 35 -25.68 21.83 -32.95
C VAL A 35 -26.28 21.97 -34.35
N ASP A 36 -25.91 21.08 -35.25
CA ASP A 36 -26.42 21.02 -36.61
C ASP A 36 -27.55 19.94 -36.67
N VAL A 37 -28.67 20.28 -36.05
CA VAL A 37 -29.89 19.44 -36.06
C VAL A 37 -31.07 20.29 -36.46
N GLU A 38 -31.76 19.91 -37.54
CA GLU A 38 -33.00 20.52 -37.96
C GLU A 38 -34.20 19.85 -37.28
N LEU A 39 -34.87 20.58 -36.38
CA LEU A 39 -36.11 20.15 -35.75
C LEU A 39 -37.19 21.20 -36.03
N GLU A 40 -38.35 20.75 -36.54
CA GLU A 40 -39.46 21.65 -36.83
C GLU A 40 -39.94 22.39 -35.57
N ASN A 41 -40.07 23.72 -35.70
CA ASN A 41 -40.54 24.61 -34.62
C ASN A 41 -39.71 24.57 -33.32
N VAL A 42 -38.40 24.29 -33.39
CA VAL A 42 -37.47 24.28 -32.25
C VAL A 42 -36.38 25.31 -32.44
N THR A 43 -36.10 26.06 -31.36
CA THR A 43 -34.99 27.00 -31.29
C THR A 43 -33.92 26.44 -30.35
N PHE A 44 -32.66 26.43 -30.77
CA PHE A 44 -31.54 26.11 -29.92
C PHE A 44 -30.96 27.36 -29.26
N THR A 45 -30.74 27.32 -27.96
CA THR A 45 -30.21 28.45 -27.18
C THR A 45 -28.95 28.06 -26.46
N ILE A 46 -27.88 28.85 -26.68
CA ILE A 46 -26.59 28.71 -25.94
C ILE A 46 -26.53 29.85 -24.91
N PRO A 47 -26.93 29.60 -23.64
CA PRO A 47 -27.03 30.66 -22.66
C PRO A 47 -25.69 31.04 -22.11
N GLN A 48 -25.41 32.34 -21.97
CA GLN A 48 -24.18 32.86 -21.37
C GLN A 48 -24.40 33.29 -19.90
N ARG A 49 -25.63 33.59 -19.49
CA ARG A 49 -25.99 34.09 -18.14
C ARG A 49 -27.48 33.86 -17.82
N GLY A 50 -27.84 34.04 -16.55
CA GLY A 50 -29.23 33.93 -16.08
C GLY A 50 -29.72 32.49 -15.90
N ASP A 51 -31.04 32.34 -15.71
CA ASP A 51 -31.65 31.06 -15.32
C ASP A 51 -31.38 29.93 -16.30
N LYS A 52 -31.38 30.21 -17.60
CA LYS A 52 -31.07 29.21 -18.63
C LYS A 52 -29.65 28.70 -18.53
N LYS A 53 -28.69 29.56 -18.18
CA LYS A 53 -27.31 29.15 -17.92
C LYS A 53 -27.23 28.27 -16.68
N THR A 54 -27.93 28.62 -15.62
CA THR A 54 -28.01 27.82 -14.39
C THR A 54 -28.59 26.44 -14.65
N LEU A 55 -29.65 26.33 -15.46
CA LEU A 55 -30.22 25.03 -15.86
C LEU A 55 -29.26 24.20 -16.70
N LEU A 56 -28.52 24.81 -17.63
CA LEU A 56 -27.50 24.11 -18.40
C LEU A 56 -26.39 23.57 -17.52
N ASP A 57 -25.88 24.39 -16.60
CA ASP A 57 -24.81 23.98 -15.68
C ASP A 57 -25.26 22.84 -14.75
N LEU A 58 -26.52 22.91 -14.28
CA LEU A 58 -27.13 21.83 -13.50
C LEU A 58 -27.22 20.52 -14.30
N SER A 59 -27.67 20.61 -15.57
CA SER A 59 -27.75 19.46 -16.48
C SER A 59 -26.36 18.82 -16.70
N ILE A 60 -25.34 19.64 -16.94
CA ILE A 60 -23.96 19.18 -17.11
C ILE A 60 -23.46 18.50 -15.84
N MET A 61 -23.74 19.08 -14.67
CA MET A 61 -23.36 18.49 -13.38
C MET A 61 -24.04 17.14 -13.15
N ASN A 62 -25.34 17.04 -13.42
CA ASN A 62 -26.10 15.80 -13.32
C ASN A 62 -25.56 14.71 -14.27
N GLY A 63 -25.20 15.09 -15.51
CA GLY A 63 -24.59 14.18 -16.48
C GLY A 63 -23.22 13.65 -15.99
N LYS A 64 -22.40 14.52 -15.41
CA LYS A 64 -21.12 14.13 -14.79
C LYS A 64 -21.33 13.19 -13.59
N GLN A 65 -22.32 13.48 -12.73
CA GLN A 65 -22.66 12.63 -11.60
C GLN A 65 -23.16 11.26 -12.06
N TYR A 66 -24.04 11.20 -13.03
CA TYR A 66 -24.53 9.94 -13.61
C TYR A 66 -23.38 9.09 -14.18
N LYS A 67 -22.48 9.71 -14.94
CA LYS A 67 -21.28 9.02 -15.45
C LYS A 67 -20.43 8.44 -14.33
N PHE A 68 -20.22 9.22 -13.26
CA PHE A 68 -19.45 8.78 -12.09
C PHE A 68 -20.12 7.59 -11.38
N ASP A 69 -21.43 7.65 -11.18
CA ASP A 69 -22.18 6.58 -10.52
C ASP A 69 -22.19 5.29 -11.36
N ARG A 70 -22.32 5.41 -12.68
CA ARG A 70 -22.22 4.26 -13.61
C ARG A 70 -20.83 3.62 -13.58
N LEU A 71 -19.77 4.44 -13.55
CA LEU A 71 -18.40 3.93 -13.40
C LEU A 71 -18.22 3.21 -12.07
N LYS A 72 -18.69 3.78 -10.96
CA LYS A 72 -18.66 3.13 -9.65
C LYS A 72 -19.41 1.81 -9.62
N GLN A 73 -20.57 1.74 -10.25
CA GLN A 73 -21.33 0.49 -10.37
C GLN A 73 -20.57 -0.56 -11.17
N ALA A 74 -20.01 -0.18 -12.34
CA ALA A 74 -19.21 -1.07 -13.17
C ALA A 74 -17.96 -1.59 -12.41
N GLU A 75 -17.28 -0.73 -11.65
CA GLU A 75 -16.13 -1.11 -10.84
C GLU A 75 -16.48 -2.02 -9.66
N LYS A 76 -17.69 -1.90 -9.09
CA LYS A 76 -18.20 -2.85 -8.07
C LYS A 76 -18.46 -4.22 -8.66
N LEU A 77 -18.94 -4.28 -9.91
CA LEU A 77 -19.19 -5.53 -10.62
C LEU A 77 -17.90 -6.15 -11.16
N ASN A 78 -16.89 -5.36 -11.45
CA ASN A 78 -15.59 -5.82 -11.94
C ASN A 78 -14.42 -5.09 -11.23
N PRO A 79 -13.99 -5.57 -10.05
CA PRO A 79 -12.90 -4.95 -9.29
C PRO A 79 -11.56 -4.90 -10.05
N GLU A 80 -11.34 -5.75 -11.03
CA GLU A 80 -10.11 -5.76 -11.83
C GLU A 80 -10.02 -4.53 -12.75
N GLN A 81 -11.15 -4.02 -13.23
CA GLN A 81 -11.19 -2.79 -14.03
C GLN A 81 -10.74 -1.59 -13.21
N LYS A 82 -11.15 -1.50 -11.94
CA LYS A 82 -10.70 -0.45 -11.03
C LYS A 82 -9.18 -0.47 -10.85
N GLN A 83 -8.62 -1.65 -10.60
CA GLN A 83 -7.17 -1.80 -10.41
C GLN A 83 -6.41 -1.43 -11.67
N THR A 84 -6.87 -1.88 -12.84
CA THR A 84 -6.27 -1.56 -14.12
C THR A 84 -6.31 -0.05 -14.38
N ARG A 85 -7.42 0.64 -14.07
CA ARG A 85 -7.54 2.08 -14.19
C ARG A 85 -6.54 2.82 -13.30
N LEU A 86 -6.42 2.42 -12.03
CA LEU A 86 -5.50 3.05 -11.08
C LEU A 86 -4.03 2.79 -11.43
N MET A 87 -3.69 1.59 -11.94
CA MET A 87 -2.36 1.30 -12.46
C MET A 87 -2.02 2.16 -13.68
N LYS A 88 -2.98 2.36 -14.60
CA LYS A 88 -2.81 3.26 -15.75
C LYS A 88 -2.62 4.71 -15.31
N GLU A 89 -3.42 5.18 -14.34
CA GLU A 89 -3.27 6.51 -13.77
C GLU A 89 -1.89 6.71 -13.15
N LEU A 90 -1.37 5.71 -12.41
CA LEU A 90 -0.02 5.74 -11.85
C LEU A 90 1.05 5.73 -12.95
N GLN A 91 0.88 4.89 -13.96
CA GLN A 91 1.77 4.85 -15.13
C GLN A 91 1.87 6.21 -15.83
N GLU A 92 0.73 6.85 -16.10
CA GLU A 92 0.68 8.16 -16.76
C GLU A 92 1.33 9.26 -15.91
N LYS A 93 1.02 9.29 -14.62
CA LYS A 93 1.57 10.32 -13.70
C LYS A 93 3.08 10.21 -13.51
N LEU A 94 3.63 9.01 -13.50
CA LEU A 94 5.06 8.76 -13.36
C LEU A 94 5.76 8.51 -14.70
N HIS A 95 5.06 8.58 -15.83
CA HIS A 95 5.60 8.26 -17.15
C HIS A 95 6.34 6.92 -17.19
N LEU A 96 5.75 5.89 -16.54
CA LEU A 96 6.38 4.56 -16.48
C LEU A 96 6.36 3.88 -17.85
N PRO A 97 7.41 3.11 -18.21
CA PRO A 97 7.49 2.43 -19.49
C PRO A 97 6.43 1.32 -19.66
N LYS A 98 5.95 0.76 -18.55
CA LYS A 98 4.93 -0.28 -18.51
C LYS A 98 4.01 -0.12 -17.30
N LEU A 99 2.87 -0.84 -17.30
CA LEU A 99 1.97 -0.86 -16.15
C LEU A 99 2.69 -1.37 -14.90
N PRO A 100 2.59 -0.67 -13.77
CA PRO A 100 3.20 -1.10 -12.51
C PRO A 100 2.39 -2.22 -11.85
N TYR A 101 2.45 -3.41 -12.44
CA TYR A 101 1.73 -4.58 -11.93
C TYR A 101 2.31 -5.07 -10.60
N GLN A 102 3.65 -5.19 -10.53
CA GLN A 102 4.36 -5.53 -9.29
C GLN A 102 5.07 -4.31 -8.73
N ILE A 103 4.65 -3.91 -7.54
CA ILE A 103 5.24 -2.79 -6.79
C ILE A 103 5.88 -3.36 -5.52
N GLU A 104 7.11 -2.97 -5.23
CA GLU A 104 7.79 -3.27 -3.97
C GLU A 104 8.01 -1.99 -3.18
N CYS A 105 7.66 -2.00 -1.89
CA CYS A 105 7.88 -0.86 -1.00
C CYS A 105 8.80 -1.26 0.16
N PHE A 106 9.79 -0.41 0.42
CA PHE A 106 10.79 -0.60 1.47
C PHE A 106 10.63 0.41 2.59
N ASP A 107 10.71 -0.06 3.81
CA ASP A 107 10.79 0.75 5.03
C ASP A 107 11.96 0.28 5.89
N ASN A 108 12.75 1.22 6.40
CA ASN A 108 13.73 1.01 7.45
C ASN A 108 13.18 1.56 8.75
N SER A 109 12.79 0.70 9.65
CA SER A 109 12.41 1.13 10.99
C SER A 109 13.52 0.83 12.00
N ASN A 110 14.20 1.88 12.45
CA ASN A 110 15.10 1.84 13.59
C ASN A 110 14.33 2.15 14.86
N ILE A 111 13.82 1.13 15.54
CA ILE A 111 13.24 1.30 16.86
C ILE A 111 14.30 0.92 17.90
N SER A 112 14.95 1.93 18.48
CA SER A 112 15.83 1.80 19.67
C SER A 112 17.10 0.94 19.50
N GLY A 113 18.01 1.34 18.63
CA GLY A 113 19.46 1.18 18.84
C GLY A 113 20.13 -0.18 18.69
N THR A 114 19.46 -1.31 18.81
CA THR A 114 20.16 -2.61 18.91
C THR A 114 19.78 -3.67 17.88
N ASP A 115 18.71 -3.46 17.11
CA ASP A 115 18.25 -4.42 16.11
C ASP A 115 17.60 -3.73 14.93
N ALA A 116 18.40 -3.08 14.11
CA ALA A 116 17.94 -2.50 12.88
C ALA A 116 17.30 -3.57 11.97
N VAL A 117 16.09 -3.35 11.54
CA VAL A 117 15.35 -4.22 10.61
C VAL A 117 14.74 -3.39 9.51
N ALA A 118 14.71 -3.97 8.33
CA ALA A 118 14.00 -3.40 7.22
C ALA A 118 12.90 -4.37 6.74
N ALA A 119 11.86 -3.80 6.19
CA ALA A 119 10.74 -4.51 5.62
C ALA A 119 10.63 -4.24 4.13
N CYS A 120 10.25 -5.26 3.38
CA CYS A 120 9.85 -5.16 1.99
C CYS A 120 8.46 -5.76 1.84
N VAL A 121 7.48 -4.97 1.41
CA VAL A 121 6.16 -5.45 1.04
C VAL A 121 6.02 -5.46 -0.48
N VAL A 122 5.22 -6.41 -0.98
CA VAL A 122 4.99 -6.61 -2.39
C VAL A 122 3.50 -6.49 -2.69
N PHE A 123 3.17 -5.66 -3.67
CA PHE A 123 1.82 -5.50 -4.19
C PHE A 123 1.78 -5.97 -5.63
N LYS A 124 0.76 -6.75 -5.99
CA LYS A 124 0.49 -7.20 -7.36
C LYS A 124 -0.91 -6.75 -7.75
N ALA A 125 -1.04 -6.07 -8.88
CA ALA A 125 -2.28 -5.41 -9.28
C ALA A 125 -2.89 -4.56 -8.16
N LEU A 126 -2.05 -3.78 -7.46
CA LEU A 126 -2.40 -2.94 -6.31
C LEU A 126 -2.99 -3.67 -5.09
N LYS A 127 -2.88 -5.00 -5.03
CA LYS A 127 -3.27 -5.83 -3.89
C LYS A 127 -2.04 -6.36 -3.14
N PRO A 128 -2.07 -6.44 -1.80
CA PRO A 128 -0.95 -6.98 -1.03
C PRO A 128 -0.72 -8.47 -1.32
N SER A 129 0.50 -8.82 -1.71
CA SER A 129 0.95 -10.20 -1.91
C SER A 129 1.76 -10.67 -0.70
N LYS A 130 1.09 -10.97 0.40
CA LYS A 130 1.71 -11.25 1.71
C LYS A 130 2.73 -12.39 1.69
N LYS A 131 2.58 -13.37 0.79
CA LYS A 131 3.53 -14.47 0.61
C LYS A 131 4.91 -14.01 0.12
N ASP A 132 4.94 -12.85 -0.57
CA ASP A 132 6.15 -12.28 -1.16
C ASP A 132 6.84 -11.26 -0.23
N TYR A 133 6.22 -10.92 0.90
CA TYR A 133 6.78 -10.00 1.90
C TYR A 133 8.06 -10.56 2.51
N LYS A 134 9.02 -9.69 2.81
CA LYS A 134 10.31 -10.07 3.42
C LYS A 134 10.70 -9.11 4.53
N HIS A 135 11.21 -9.70 5.62
CA HIS A 135 11.93 -8.98 6.66
C HIS A 135 13.43 -9.20 6.49
N TYR A 136 14.20 -8.17 6.76
CA TYR A 136 15.65 -8.21 6.70
C TYR A 136 16.25 -7.80 8.04
N ASN A 137 17.07 -8.67 8.62
CA ASN A 137 17.98 -8.26 9.68
C ASN A 137 19.17 -7.56 9.05
N ILE A 138 19.49 -6.37 9.50
CA ILE A 138 20.70 -5.66 9.11
C ILE A 138 21.91 -6.39 9.69
N LYS A 139 22.94 -6.64 8.89
CA LYS A 139 24.09 -7.46 9.27
C LYS A 139 25.39 -6.68 9.32
N THR A 140 25.58 -5.72 8.44
CA THR A 140 26.86 -5.05 8.20
C THR A 140 26.92 -3.64 8.78
N VAL A 141 25.77 -3.03 9.09
CA VAL A 141 25.71 -1.66 9.59
C VAL A 141 25.75 -1.65 11.11
N VAL A 142 26.70 -0.91 11.68
CA VAL A 142 26.83 -0.70 13.12
C VAL A 142 26.27 0.68 13.45
N GLY A 143 25.32 0.74 14.40
CA GLY A 143 24.67 1.99 14.82
C GLY A 143 23.39 2.29 14.04
N GLN A 144 22.99 3.57 14.09
CA GLN A 144 21.77 4.07 13.45
C GLN A 144 22.13 4.77 12.14
N ASP A 145 22.31 3.99 11.09
CA ASP A 145 22.47 4.52 9.72
C ASP A 145 21.41 3.93 8.82
N ASP A 146 20.35 4.73 8.62
CA ASP A 146 19.19 4.34 7.81
C ASP A 146 19.55 4.19 6.33
N TYR A 147 20.50 4.97 5.84
CA TYR A 147 20.92 4.91 4.44
C TYR A 147 21.77 3.67 4.16
N ALA A 148 22.74 3.39 5.01
CA ALA A 148 23.54 2.17 4.89
C ALA A 148 22.67 0.91 5.06
N SER A 149 21.70 0.94 5.97
CA SER A 149 20.74 -0.15 6.17
C SER A 149 19.86 -0.37 4.94
N MET A 150 19.35 0.70 4.32
CA MET A 150 18.58 0.61 3.08
C MET A 150 19.44 0.05 1.94
N LYS A 151 20.70 0.52 1.80
CA LYS A 151 21.64 0.03 0.81
C LYS A 151 21.86 -1.47 0.94
N GLU A 152 22.12 -1.97 2.16
CA GLU A 152 22.31 -3.41 2.42
C GLU A 152 21.07 -4.22 2.01
N VAL A 153 19.89 -3.78 2.40
CA VAL A 153 18.65 -4.54 2.20
C VAL A 153 18.25 -4.61 0.73
N VAL A 154 18.26 -3.46 0.06
CA VAL A 154 17.93 -3.38 -1.37
C VAL A 154 18.93 -4.20 -2.19
N GLY A 155 20.24 -4.09 -1.90
CA GLY A 155 21.27 -4.90 -2.55
C GLY A 155 21.02 -6.40 -2.38
N ARG A 156 20.82 -6.86 -1.15
CA ARG A 156 20.53 -8.28 -0.87
C ARG A 156 19.24 -8.78 -1.54
N ARG A 157 18.20 -7.93 -1.59
CA ARG A 157 16.94 -8.29 -2.25
C ARG A 157 17.14 -8.55 -3.72
N TYR A 158 17.71 -7.59 -4.44
CA TYR A 158 17.78 -7.66 -5.91
C TYR A 158 18.90 -8.58 -6.39
N GLN A 159 20.03 -8.68 -5.69
CA GLN A 159 21.04 -9.72 -5.98
C GLN A 159 20.40 -11.11 -5.92
N ARG A 160 19.63 -11.39 -4.86
CA ARG A 160 18.94 -12.67 -4.73
C ARG A 160 17.92 -12.92 -5.84
N LEU A 161 17.12 -11.92 -6.21
CA LEU A 161 16.17 -12.06 -7.31
C LEU A 161 16.87 -12.38 -8.65
N LEU A 162 18.03 -11.77 -8.88
CA LEU A 162 18.86 -12.04 -10.07
C LEU A 162 19.43 -13.46 -10.04
N GLU A 163 19.99 -13.88 -8.90
CA GLU A 163 20.54 -15.23 -8.71
C GLU A 163 19.47 -16.33 -8.88
N GLU A 164 18.26 -16.10 -8.34
CA GLU A 164 17.13 -17.02 -8.44
C GLU A 164 16.34 -16.86 -9.74
N GLN A 165 16.75 -15.97 -10.66
CA GLN A 165 16.05 -15.63 -11.92
C GLN A 165 14.56 -15.31 -11.71
N GLN A 166 14.25 -14.65 -10.60
CA GLN A 166 12.90 -14.22 -10.27
C GLN A 166 12.56 -12.90 -10.97
N PRO A 167 11.27 -12.68 -11.29
CA PRO A 167 10.84 -11.43 -11.93
C PRO A 167 11.11 -10.23 -11.02
N LEU A 168 11.65 -9.17 -11.63
CA LEU A 168 11.88 -7.88 -10.99
C LEU A 168 10.56 -7.07 -10.92
N PRO A 169 10.41 -6.15 -9.95
CA PRO A 169 9.24 -5.29 -9.87
C PRO A 169 9.21 -4.27 -11.01
N ASP A 170 8.03 -3.72 -11.27
CA ASP A 170 7.80 -2.66 -12.25
C ASP A 170 8.02 -1.27 -11.65
N LEU A 171 7.94 -1.17 -10.32
CA LEU A 171 8.15 0.07 -9.56
C LEU A 171 8.65 -0.27 -8.15
N ILE A 172 9.68 0.45 -7.71
CA ILE A 172 10.14 0.45 -6.31
C ILE A 172 9.67 1.73 -5.64
N ILE A 173 9.14 1.61 -4.43
CA ILE A 173 8.73 2.74 -3.60
C ILE A 173 9.59 2.76 -2.33
N ALA A 174 10.19 3.91 -2.02
CA ALA A 174 10.80 4.18 -0.74
C ALA A 174 9.75 4.76 0.23
N ASP A 175 9.59 4.20 1.43
CA ASP A 175 8.90 4.89 2.53
C ASP A 175 9.83 5.98 3.08
N GLY A 176 9.92 7.07 2.33
CA GLY A 176 10.79 8.18 2.66
C GLY A 176 11.00 9.16 1.53
N GLY A 177 11.81 10.16 1.81
CA GLY A 177 12.09 11.27 0.90
C GLY A 177 13.27 11.02 -0.05
N LYS A 178 13.78 12.15 -0.57
CA LYS A 178 14.84 12.19 -1.59
C LYS A 178 16.09 11.37 -1.26
N GLY A 179 16.53 11.39 0.01
CA GLY A 179 17.73 10.67 0.42
C GLY A 179 17.59 9.15 0.30
N GLN A 180 16.45 8.59 0.69
CA GLN A 180 16.20 7.15 0.57
C GLN A 180 16.01 6.72 -0.89
N MET A 181 15.34 7.55 -1.70
CA MET A 181 15.26 7.32 -3.15
C MET A 181 16.64 7.25 -3.79
N GLU A 182 17.55 8.18 -3.43
CA GLU A 182 18.90 8.22 -3.98
C GLU A 182 19.73 6.98 -3.61
N VAL A 183 19.61 6.50 -2.37
CA VAL A 183 20.27 5.26 -1.94
C VAL A 183 19.76 4.05 -2.74
N ILE A 184 18.45 3.94 -2.93
CA ILE A 184 17.87 2.86 -3.76
C ILE A 184 18.36 2.98 -5.19
N ARG A 185 18.42 4.20 -5.78
CA ARG A 185 18.93 4.43 -7.13
C ARG A 185 20.37 3.94 -7.28
N GLN A 186 21.24 4.32 -6.35
CA GLN A 186 22.64 3.87 -6.37
C GLN A 186 22.75 2.36 -6.41
N VAL A 187 21.99 1.64 -5.58
CA VAL A 187 22.01 0.17 -5.60
C VAL A 187 21.47 -0.39 -6.90
N ILE A 188 20.32 0.09 -7.37
CA ILE A 188 19.63 -0.45 -8.53
C ILE A 188 20.38 -0.13 -9.82
N GLN A 189 20.73 1.15 -10.03
CA GLN A 189 21.33 1.61 -11.28
C GLN A 189 22.85 1.46 -11.28
N ASP A 190 23.53 1.94 -10.23
CA ASP A 190 24.99 2.02 -10.23
C ASP A 190 25.64 0.68 -9.83
N ASP A 191 25.14 0.01 -8.78
CA ASP A 191 25.74 -1.23 -8.28
C ASP A 191 25.26 -2.48 -9.06
N LEU A 192 23.99 -2.55 -9.46
CA LEU A 192 23.37 -3.73 -10.09
C LEU A 192 23.06 -3.56 -11.59
N ASN A 193 23.23 -2.36 -12.14
CA ASN A 193 22.93 -2.01 -13.53
C ASN A 193 21.52 -2.42 -13.98
N LEU A 194 20.54 -2.18 -13.11
CA LEU A 194 19.12 -2.45 -13.37
C LEU A 194 18.37 -1.15 -13.68
N ASP A 195 17.43 -1.22 -14.63
CA ASP A 195 16.54 -0.11 -14.98
C ASP A 195 15.13 -0.35 -14.40
N ILE A 196 14.98 -0.05 -13.11
CA ILE A 196 13.69 -0.15 -12.42
C ILE A 196 13.30 1.26 -11.94
N PRO A 197 12.09 1.74 -12.29
CA PRO A 197 11.58 3.02 -11.81
C PRO A 197 11.51 3.08 -10.27
N ILE A 198 11.86 4.26 -9.71
CA ILE A 198 11.92 4.47 -8.27
C ILE A 198 11.09 5.70 -7.92
N ALA A 199 10.19 5.55 -6.95
CA ALA A 199 9.39 6.61 -6.37
C ALA A 199 9.63 6.70 -4.86
N GLY A 200 9.24 7.82 -4.26
CA GLY A 200 9.27 8.02 -2.81
C GLY A 200 7.92 8.52 -2.29
N LEU A 201 7.55 8.07 -1.10
CA LEU A 201 6.40 8.57 -0.37
C LEU A 201 6.90 9.33 0.86
N ALA A 202 6.90 10.66 0.76
CA ALA A 202 7.33 11.53 1.85
C ALA A 202 6.18 11.80 2.82
N LYS A 203 6.52 11.90 4.11
CA LYS A 203 5.58 12.18 5.19
C LYS A 203 5.64 13.66 5.58
N ASP A 204 4.50 14.19 5.99
CA ASP A 204 4.41 15.52 6.59
C ASP A 204 4.97 15.51 8.04
N ASN A 205 5.04 16.71 8.66
CA ASN A 205 5.46 16.87 10.06
C ASN A 205 4.55 16.10 11.06
N ARG A 206 3.40 15.58 10.61
CA ARG A 206 2.47 14.77 11.39
C ARG A 206 2.57 13.29 11.06
N HIS A 207 3.63 12.87 10.36
CA HIS A 207 3.89 11.50 9.92
C HIS A 207 2.81 10.89 9.01
N ARG A 208 2.07 11.73 8.27
CA ARG A 208 1.09 11.27 7.28
C ARG A 208 1.71 11.37 5.90
N THR A 209 1.41 10.42 5.03
CA THR A 209 1.73 10.51 3.59
C THR A 209 1.22 11.86 3.06
N ASN A 210 2.09 12.63 2.44
CA ASN A 210 1.73 13.93 1.92
C ASN A 210 2.15 14.12 0.46
N GLU A 211 3.25 13.51 0.06
CA GLU A 211 3.87 13.79 -1.23
C GLU A 211 4.34 12.50 -1.91
N LEU A 212 4.05 12.42 -3.20
CA LEU A 212 4.65 11.44 -4.11
C LEU A 212 5.84 12.11 -4.81
N LEU A 213 7.00 11.50 -4.71
CA LEU A 213 8.23 11.94 -5.36
C LEU A 213 8.61 10.97 -6.47
N TYR A 214 9.11 11.48 -7.60
CA TYR A 214 9.57 10.66 -8.70
C TYR A 214 10.69 11.34 -9.50
N GLY A 215 11.52 10.51 -10.18
CA GLY A 215 12.60 10.96 -11.04
C GLY A 215 13.89 11.29 -10.30
N PHE A 216 14.93 11.59 -11.09
CA PHE A 216 16.23 12.01 -10.56
C PHE A 216 16.74 13.23 -11.36
N PRO A 217 16.82 14.40 -10.73
CA PRO A 217 16.55 14.66 -9.30
C PRO A 217 15.07 14.46 -8.93
N PRO A 218 14.76 14.02 -7.68
CA PRO A 218 13.40 13.77 -7.25
C PRO A 218 12.53 15.03 -7.29
N MET A 219 11.40 14.95 -8.00
CA MET A 219 10.41 16.02 -8.12
C MET A 219 9.07 15.59 -7.55
N HIS A 220 8.30 16.57 -7.08
CA HIS A 220 6.95 16.33 -6.59
C HIS A 220 5.99 16.02 -7.74
N VAL A 221 5.25 14.93 -7.59
CA VAL A 221 4.17 14.57 -8.52
C VAL A 221 2.85 15.01 -7.92
N ALA A 222 2.14 15.87 -8.63
CA ALA A 222 0.87 16.39 -8.17
C ALA A 222 -0.17 15.27 -8.07
N LEU A 223 -0.63 14.99 -6.85
CA LEU A 223 -1.64 14.01 -6.53
C LEU A 223 -2.60 14.59 -5.49
N LYS A 224 -3.89 14.54 -5.76
CA LYS A 224 -4.89 15.00 -4.79
C LYS A 224 -4.97 14.02 -3.63
N THR A 225 -4.93 14.52 -2.40
CA THR A 225 -4.94 13.71 -1.17
C THR A 225 -6.24 12.93 -0.96
N ASP A 226 -7.32 13.34 -1.61
CA ASP A 226 -8.63 12.67 -1.63
C ASP A 226 -8.83 11.72 -2.81
N SER A 227 -7.81 11.57 -3.69
CA SER A 227 -7.91 10.68 -4.84
C SER A 227 -7.77 9.21 -4.45
N GLU A 228 -8.41 8.32 -5.21
CA GLU A 228 -8.30 6.87 -4.99
C GLU A 228 -6.87 6.36 -5.14
N LEU A 229 -6.10 6.93 -6.08
CA LEU A 229 -4.69 6.58 -6.26
C LEU A 229 -3.86 6.96 -5.02
N PHE A 230 -4.09 8.16 -4.45
CA PHE A 230 -3.41 8.58 -3.23
C PHE A 230 -3.71 7.64 -2.06
N HIS A 231 -4.97 7.21 -1.90
CA HIS A 231 -5.34 6.23 -0.86
C HIS A 231 -4.66 4.88 -1.06
N VAL A 232 -4.48 4.42 -2.30
CA VAL A 232 -3.73 3.19 -2.58
C VAL A 232 -2.26 3.33 -2.20
N LEU A 233 -1.61 4.44 -2.57
CA LEU A 233 -0.20 4.68 -2.23
C LEU A 233 0.00 4.82 -0.71
N SER A 234 -0.90 5.53 -0.03
CA SER A 234 -0.90 5.61 1.44
C SER A 234 -1.06 4.24 2.08
N HIS A 235 -1.94 3.39 1.54
CA HIS A 235 -2.11 2.02 2.03
C HIS A 235 -0.84 1.17 1.85
N ILE A 236 -0.11 1.33 0.73
CA ILE A 236 1.19 0.65 0.53
C ILE A 236 2.19 1.09 1.59
N GLN A 237 2.26 2.39 1.89
CA GLN A 237 3.14 2.96 2.91
C GLN A 237 2.76 2.48 4.32
N ASP A 238 1.48 2.54 4.67
CA ASP A 238 0.98 2.06 5.97
C ASP A 238 1.27 0.57 6.16
N GLU A 239 1.13 -0.23 5.10
CA GLU A 239 1.34 -1.68 5.16
C GLU A 239 2.82 -2.03 5.36
N VAL A 240 3.77 -1.35 4.69
CA VAL A 240 5.20 -1.60 4.91
C VAL A 240 5.59 -1.20 6.32
N HIS A 241 5.09 -0.09 6.82
CA HIS A 241 5.32 0.37 8.19
C HIS A 241 4.73 -0.60 9.23
N ARG A 242 3.48 -1.03 9.04
CA ARG A 242 2.83 -2.04 9.89
C ARG A 242 3.63 -3.34 9.94
N PHE A 243 4.10 -3.81 8.79
CA PHE A 243 4.87 -5.04 8.67
C PHE A 243 6.23 -4.93 9.36
N ALA A 244 6.91 -3.79 9.26
CA ALA A 244 8.15 -3.52 9.97
C ALA A 244 7.94 -3.52 11.51
N ILE A 245 6.89 -2.85 12.01
CA ILE A 245 6.56 -2.81 13.44
C ILE A 245 6.25 -4.21 13.98
N GLU A 246 5.51 -5.03 13.24
CA GLU A 246 5.17 -6.40 13.63
C GLU A 246 6.42 -7.25 13.87
N PHE A 247 7.42 -7.10 13.03
CA PHE A 247 8.70 -7.80 13.19
C PHE A 247 9.45 -7.38 14.46
N HIS A 248 9.49 -6.07 14.74
CA HIS A 248 10.07 -5.56 15.98
C HIS A 248 9.37 -6.10 17.22
N ARG A 249 8.03 -6.12 17.22
CA ARG A 249 7.25 -6.69 18.33
C ARG A 249 7.59 -8.16 18.53
N ASN A 250 7.63 -8.95 17.48
CA ASN A 250 7.98 -10.37 17.53
C ASN A 250 9.40 -10.60 18.04
N LYS A 251 10.35 -9.75 17.63
CA LYS A 251 11.74 -9.83 18.08
C LYS A 251 11.91 -9.47 19.56
N ARG A 252 11.22 -8.39 20.02
CA ARG A 252 11.17 -8.01 21.44
C ARG A 252 10.51 -9.09 22.29
N SER A 253 9.38 -9.63 21.83
CA SER A 253 8.72 -10.73 22.54
C SER A 253 9.64 -11.93 22.68
N LYS A 254 10.34 -12.34 21.63
CA LYS A 254 11.32 -13.44 21.70
C LYS A 254 12.45 -13.14 22.65
N ARG A 255 12.99 -11.91 22.70
CA ARG A 255 14.05 -11.51 23.64
C ARG A 255 13.57 -11.47 25.08
N ALA A 256 12.42 -10.85 25.35
CA ALA A 256 11.81 -10.84 26.67
C ALA A 256 11.55 -12.28 27.15
N LEU A 257 11.11 -13.13 26.23
CA LEU A 257 10.92 -14.56 26.43
C LEU A 257 12.21 -15.29 26.84
N HIS A 258 13.30 -15.04 26.12
CA HIS A 258 14.59 -15.61 26.49
C HIS A 258 15.08 -15.08 27.86
N SER A 259 14.95 -13.76 28.08
CA SER A 259 15.37 -13.12 29.33
C SER A 259 14.65 -13.68 30.56
N GLU A 260 13.31 -13.88 30.48
CA GLU A 260 12.51 -14.40 31.62
C GLU A 260 12.80 -15.87 31.89
N LEU A 261 12.89 -16.69 30.85
CA LEU A 261 13.28 -18.10 31.00
C LEU A 261 14.77 -18.29 31.39
N ASP A 262 15.61 -17.28 31.10
CA ASP A 262 17.04 -17.29 31.52
C ASP A 262 17.20 -17.10 33.00
N THR A 263 16.22 -16.51 33.68
CA THR A 263 16.24 -16.35 35.16
C THR A 263 15.92 -17.66 35.91
N ILE A 264 15.33 -18.65 35.23
CA ILE A 264 14.91 -19.91 35.86
C ILE A 264 16.12 -20.83 36.04
N LYS A 265 16.60 -20.93 37.27
CA LYS A 265 17.68 -21.85 37.62
C LYS A 265 17.29 -23.30 37.30
N GLY A 266 18.16 -24.03 36.58
CA GLY A 266 17.90 -25.42 36.20
C GLY A 266 17.27 -25.62 34.81
N ILE A 267 16.94 -24.56 34.11
CA ILE A 267 16.42 -24.59 32.74
C ILE A 267 17.51 -24.11 31.78
N GLY A 268 18.17 -25.05 31.13
CA GLY A 268 19.24 -24.76 30.16
C GLY A 268 18.71 -24.40 28.76
N PRO A 269 19.60 -23.96 27.82
CA PRO A 269 19.19 -23.47 26.50
C PRO A 269 18.30 -24.43 25.71
N LYS A 270 18.60 -25.73 25.69
CA LYS A 270 17.79 -26.74 24.98
C LYS A 270 16.37 -26.89 25.55
N ALA A 271 16.22 -26.79 26.88
CA ALA A 271 14.89 -26.87 27.49
C ALA A 271 14.06 -25.62 27.23
N ARG A 272 14.67 -24.43 27.21
CA ARG A 272 14.03 -23.17 26.84
C ARG A 272 13.51 -23.19 25.40
N GLU A 273 14.38 -23.67 24.50
CA GLU A 273 14.02 -23.81 23.08
C GLU A 273 12.85 -24.80 22.90
N ALA A 274 12.84 -25.91 23.61
CA ALA A 274 11.75 -26.89 23.59
C ALA A 274 10.42 -26.28 24.10
N LEU A 275 10.45 -25.56 25.24
CA LEU A 275 9.28 -24.84 25.76
C LEU A 275 8.71 -23.83 24.75
N LEU A 276 9.60 -23.02 24.14
CA LEU A 276 9.21 -22.02 23.17
C LEU A 276 8.68 -22.61 21.87
N ASN A 277 9.24 -23.72 21.43
CA ASN A 277 8.77 -24.42 20.22
C ASN A 277 7.41 -25.07 20.42
N THR A 278 7.13 -25.59 21.63
CA THR A 278 5.86 -26.25 21.96
C THR A 278 4.75 -25.24 22.28
N LEU A 279 5.01 -24.30 23.18
CA LEU A 279 3.99 -23.41 23.75
C LEU A 279 3.95 -22.01 23.12
N LYS A 280 4.92 -21.67 22.26
CA LYS A 280 4.97 -20.45 21.42
C LYS A 280 5.10 -19.12 22.15
N SER A 281 4.76 -19.00 23.45
CA SER A 281 4.85 -17.73 24.21
C SER A 281 5.01 -17.96 25.73
N VAL A 282 5.65 -17.01 26.46
CA VAL A 282 5.75 -17.08 27.95
C VAL A 282 4.39 -17.06 28.59
N LYS A 283 3.46 -16.27 28.07
CA LYS A 283 2.10 -16.26 28.59
C LYS A 283 1.49 -17.67 28.56
N LYS A 284 1.64 -18.40 27.46
CA LYS A 284 1.19 -19.78 27.38
C LYS A 284 2.00 -20.73 28.29
N ILE A 285 3.31 -20.47 28.44
CA ILE A 285 4.15 -21.24 29.37
C ILE A 285 3.73 -20.97 30.81
N SER A 286 3.44 -19.72 31.18
CA SER A 286 2.99 -19.36 32.53
C SER A 286 1.56 -19.81 32.87
N GLU A 287 0.72 -20.03 31.86
CA GLU A 287 -0.64 -20.51 31.97
C GLU A 287 -0.76 -22.04 31.75
N ALA A 288 0.34 -22.69 31.33
CA ALA A 288 0.36 -24.11 31.00
C ALA A 288 0.25 -25.00 32.25
N THR A 289 -0.43 -26.11 32.08
CA THR A 289 -0.48 -27.13 33.14
C THR A 289 0.86 -27.85 33.29
N LEU A 290 1.06 -28.49 34.45
CA LEU A 290 2.27 -29.28 34.68
C LEU A 290 2.47 -30.39 33.63
N GLU A 291 1.37 -30.98 33.14
CA GLU A 291 1.37 -32.00 32.09
C GLU A 291 1.86 -31.44 30.75
N GLN A 292 1.34 -30.31 30.33
CA GLN A 292 1.75 -29.64 29.09
C GLN A 292 3.20 -29.22 29.10
N LEU A 293 3.71 -28.76 30.25
CA LEU A 293 5.11 -28.46 30.46
C LEU A 293 5.99 -29.75 30.45
N ALA A 294 5.47 -30.84 31.02
CA ALA A 294 6.17 -32.11 31.07
C ALA A 294 6.34 -32.76 29.70
N GLU A 295 5.39 -32.61 28.81
CA GLU A 295 5.48 -33.03 27.41
C GLU A 295 6.63 -32.30 26.67
N ALA A 296 6.85 -31.01 26.98
CA ALA A 296 7.85 -30.21 26.31
C ALA A 296 9.28 -30.46 26.85
N VAL A 297 9.45 -30.60 28.18
CA VAL A 297 10.79 -30.58 28.81
C VAL A 297 11.05 -31.70 29.83
N GLY A 298 10.10 -32.61 30.01
CA GLY A 298 10.13 -33.69 30.99
C GLY A 298 9.68 -33.21 32.37
N PRO A 299 9.26 -34.18 33.24
CA PRO A 299 8.56 -33.88 34.50
C PRO A 299 9.41 -33.07 35.51
N ALA A 300 10.68 -33.35 35.63
CA ALA A 300 11.57 -32.63 36.56
C ALA A 300 11.72 -31.14 36.22
N LYS A 301 11.90 -30.81 34.93
CA LYS A 301 12.04 -29.43 34.49
C LYS A 301 10.68 -28.70 34.41
N ALA A 302 9.62 -29.42 34.11
CA ALA A 302 8.28 -28.90 34.15
C ALA A 302 7.89 -28.37 35.52
N ALA A 303 8.23 -29.11 36.60
CA ALA A 303 7.99 -28.67 37.96
C ALA A 303 8.72 -27.37 38.31
N ILE A 304 9.99 -27.23 37.86
CA ILE A 304 10.78 -26.00 38.07
C ILE A 304 10.12 -24.80 37.39
N VAL A 305 9.71 -24.96 36.12
CA VAL A 305 9.02 -23.88 35.35
C VAL A 305 7.69 -23.54 35.96
N TYR A 306 6.89 -24.53 36.29
CA TYR A 306 5.57 -24.35 36.91
C TYR A 306 5.68 -23.59 38.22
N ASN A 307 6.57 -24.00 39.13
CA ASN A 307 6.79 -23.33 40.40
C ASN A 307 7.27 -21.89 40.23
N HIS A 308 8.14 -21.62 39.27
CA HIS A 308 8.64 -20.26 39.02
C HIS A 308 7.49 -19.28 38.68
N PHE A 309 6.58 -19.67 37.83
CA PHE A 309 5.46 -18.79 37.42
C PHE A 309 4.30 -18.77 38.40
N HIS A 310 4.12 -19.76 39.27
CA HIS A 310 3.04 -19.84 40.24
C HIS A 310 3.46 -19.42 41.65
N ALA A 311 4.74 -19.50 42.01
CA ALA A 311 5.24 -18.98 43.29
C ALA A 311 5.17 -17.44 43.40
N GLN A 312 5.05 -16.73 42.28
CA GLN A 312 4.89 -15.27 42.25
C GLN A 312 3.40 -14.82 42.37
N LYS A 313 2.43 -15.74 42.48
CA LYS A 313 1.01 -15.46 42.56
C LYS A 313 0.40 -15.54 43.96
N GLU A 314 1.19 -15.82 45.01
CA GLU A 314 0.67 -15.68 46.34
C GLU A 314 0.67 -14.20 46.74
N PRO A 315 -0.50 -13.61 47.07
CA PRO A 315 -0.54 -12.27 47.57
C PRO A 315 0.06 -12.25 48.98
N SER A 316 1.03 -11.37 49.21
CA SER A 316 1.42 -10.98 50.57
C SER A 316 0.18 -10.47 51.30
N GLU A 317 -0.22 -11.18 52.33
CA GLU A 317 -1.18 -10.72 53.34
C GLU A 317 -0.77 -9.38 53.96
#